data_9b4fc1f8f59de7112b672dc5c8af1b48
#
_entry.id   9b4fc1f8f59de7112b672dc5c8af1b48
#
_cell.length_a   1.000
_cell.length_b   1.000
_cell.length_c   1.000
_cell.angle_alpha   90.00
_cell.angle_beta   90.00
_cell.angle_gamma   90.00
#
_symmetry.space_group_name_H-M   'P 1'
#
loop_
_entity.id
_entity.type
_entity.pdbx_description
1 polymer ?
#
loop_
_entity_poly.entity_id
_entity_poly.type
_entity_poly.pdbx_seq_one_letter_code
_entity_poly.pdbx_strand_id
1 'polypeptide(L)'
;NGAYNDVVLHVKLLDNDNNLQQQAVGILGVNLIYACFRYYQNPTLFLLSLRDDLSKDRIQIDMIRFEGPDFIKVDNRLMNLHLVKLEFSDAAVFGPDGKNQQPSEVLYKKHIMVVRGRFRPLINVHIDMLKTGMKQFLEEPDVDSTNVVVLTELTLQALKERNSNELDADIDEKDFLDRVDILCSLGQTVMI
;
A
#
# COMPACT_ATOMS: atom_id res chain seq x y z
N ASN A 1 26.24 10.69 -19.12
CA ASN A 1 25.40 10.64 -17.93
C ASN A 1 24.45 9.45 -18.09
N GLY A 2 24.77 8.32 -17.44
CA GLY A 2 23.85 7.18 -17.40
C GLY A 2 22.62 7.56 -16.58
N ALA A 3 21.43 7.27 -17.08
CA ALA A 3 20.22 7.37 -16.30
C ALA A 3 20.24 6.23 -15.26
N TYR A 4 19.88 6.54 -14.03
CA TYR A 4 19.84 5.57 -12.96
C TYR A 4 18.38 5.11 -12.75
N ASN A 5 18.24 3.86 -12.34
CA ASN A 5 16.99 3.31 -11.86
C ASN A 5 17.14 3.05 -10.36
N ASP A 6 16.12 3.44 -9.61
CA ASP A 6 16.08 3.25 -8.18
C ASP A 6 14.91 2.32 -7.80
N VAL A 7 15.19 1.38 -6.91
CA VAL A 7 14.17 0.56 -6.26
C VAL A 7 14.31 0.74 -4.76
N VAL A 8 13.26 1.28 -4.14
CA VAL A 8 13.22 1.55 -2.70
C VAL A 8 12.24 0.59 -2.05
N LEU A 9 12.71 -0.13 -1.03
CA LEU A 9 11.89 -0.97 -0.16
C LEU A 9 11.87 -0.39 1.25
N HIS A 10 10.68 -0.33 1.85
CA HIS A 10 10.57 -0.21 3.30
C HIS A 10 10.22 -1.58 3.89
N VAL A 11 11.01 -2.00 4.86
CA VAL A 11 10.95 -3.36 5.42
C VAL A 11 10.89 -3.30 6.94
N LYS A 12 9.93 -4.01 7.50
CA LYS A 12 9.86 -4.32 8.92
C LYS A 12 10.50 -5.68 9.18
N LEU A 13 11.40 -5.74 10.14
CA LEU A 13 11.97 -6.99 10.64
C LEU A 13 11.10 -7.50 11.78
N LEU A 14 10.62 -8.73 11.66
CA LEU A 14 9.66 -9.32 12.59
C LEU A 14 10.33 -10.26 13.62
N ASP A 15 11.55 -10.72 13.34
CA ASP A 15 12.34 -11.50 14.27
C ASP A 15 12.65 -10.70 15.54
N ASN A 16 12.61 -11.34 16.71
CA ASN A 16 12.97 -10.73 17.99
C ASN A 16 14.47 -10.87 18.32
N ASP A 17 15.24 -11.62 17.54
CA ASP A 17 16.68 -11.83 17.73
C ASP A 17 17.49 -11.05 16.71
N ASN A 18 18.51 -10.33 17.17
CA ASN A 18 19.33 -9.48 16.31
C ASN A 18 20.08 -10.26 15.20
N ASN A 19 20.53 -11.49 15.48
CA ASN A 19 21.24 -12.30 14.48
C ASN A 19 20.27 -12.77 13.40
N LEU A 20 19.04 -13.13 13.78
CA LEU A 20 18.00 -13.49 12.82
C LEU A 20 17.60 -12.29 11.98
N GLN A 21 17.49 -11.10 12.56
CA GLN A 21 17.24 -9.85 11.81
C GLN A 21 18.35 -9.57 10.81
N GLN A 22 19.62 -9.66 11.22
CA GLN A 22 20.77 -9.47 10.31
C GLN A 22 20.76 -10.50 9.18
N GLN A 23 20.45 -11.75 9.46
CA GLN A 23 20.32 -12.81 8.47
C GLN A 23 19.18 -12.48 7.48
N ALA A 24 18.01 -12.07 7.96
CA ALA A 24 16.88 -11.72 7.11
C ALA A 24 17.22 -10.54 6.18
N VAL A 25 17.86 -9.50 6.68
CA VAL A 25 18.34 -8.37 5.87
C VAL A 25 19.36 -8.83 4.82
N GLY A 26 20.28 -9.71 5.20
CA GLY A 26 21.27 -10.25 4.26
C GLY A 26 20.63 -11.02 3.11
N ILE A 27 19.68 -11.92 3.41
CA ILE A 27 18.95 -12.71 2.40
C ILE A 27 18.14 -11.75 1.51
N LEU A 28 17.36 -10.84 2.11
CA LEU A 28 16.57 -9.87 1.35
C LEU A 28 17.46 -8.99 0.45
N GLY A 29 18.62 -8.56 0.93
CA GLY A 29 19.57 -7.79 0.13
C GLY A 29 20.05 -8.54 -1.11
N VAL A 30 20.38 -9.82 -0.98
CA VAL A 30 20.75 -10.68 -2.11
C VAL A 30 19.55 -10.85 -3.08
N ASN A 31 18.37 -11.13 -2.53
CA ASN A 31 17.15 -11.27 -3.34
C ASN A 31 16.83 -10.00 -4.12
N LEU A 32 16.96 -8.83 -3.48
CA LEU A 32 16.75 -7.54 -4.13
C LEU A 32 17.73 -7.30 -5.30
N ILE A 33 19.02 -7.55 -5.07
CA ILE A 33 20.03 -7.43 -6.13
C ILE A 33 19.71 -8.38 -7.28
N TYR A 34 19.37 -9.63 -6.97
CA TYR A 34 18.99 -10.61 -7.97
C TYR A 34 17.73 -10.21 -8.74
N ALA A 35 16.70 -9.73 -8.04
CA ALA A 35 15.46 -9.23 -8.64
C ALA A 35 15.74 -8.04 -9.59
N CYS A 36 16.53 -7.06 -9.17
CA CYS A 36 16.93 -5.92 -9.96
C CYS A 36 17.68 -6.34 -11.25
N PHE A 37 18.53 -7.37 -11.15
CA PHE A 37 19.28 -7.85 -12.29
C PHE A 37 18.44 -8.74 -13.23
N ARG A 38 17.60 -9.62 -12.67
CA ARG A 38 16.94 -10.68 -13.43
C ARG A 38 15.50 -10.35 -13.81
N TYR A 39 14.78 -9.60 -12.98
CA TYR A 39 13.33 -9.42 -13.07
C TYR A 39 12.87 -7.97 -13.19
N TYR A 40 13.75 -7.02 -13.45
CA TYR A 40 13.37 -5.60 -13.56
C TYR A 40 12.28 -5.32 -14.61
N GLN A 41 12.15 -6.17 -15.65
CA GLN A 41 11.11 -6.07 -16.67
C GLN A 41 9.82 -6.82 -16.30
N ASN A 42 9.80 -7.55 -15.18
CA ASN A 42 8.64 -8.32 -14.75
C ASN A 42 8.36 -8.03 -13.27
N PRO A 43 7.55 -7.00 -12.97
CA PRO A 43 7.30 -6.57 -11.60
C PRO A 43 6.73 -7.65 -10.68
N THR A 44 5.88 -8.55 -11.19
CA THR A 44 5.31 -9.64 -10.39
C THR A 44 6.39 -10.64 -9.97
N LEU A 45 7.24 -11.10 -10.90
CA LEU A 45 8.36 -11.98 -10.57
C LEU A 45 9.39 -11.27 -9.69
N PHE A 46 9.57 -9.96 -9.88
CA PHE A 46 10.41 -9.15 -9.00
C PHE A 46 9.94 -9.27 -7.55
N LEU A 47 8.65 -9.00 -7.28
CA LEU A 47 8.09 -9.08 -5.93
C LEU A 47 8.22 -10.49 -5.36
N LEU A 48 7.82 -11.51 -6.12
CA LEU A 48 7.87 -12.90 -5.65
C LEU A 48 9.29 -13.32 -5.24
N SER A 49 10.31 -12.93 -6.02
CA SER A 49 11.70 -13.28 -5.73
C SER A 49 12.28 -12.61 -4.47
N LEU A 50 11.67 -11.52 -3.98
CA LEU A 50 12.11 -10.87 -2.74
C LEU A 50 11.96 -11.78 -1.51
N ARG A 51 11.07 -12.78 -1.57
CA ARG A 51 10.80 -13.69 -0.44
C ARG A 51 11.53 -15.04 -0.57
N ASP A 52 12.39 -15.22 -1.57
CA ASP A 52 13.16 -16.45 -1.70
C ASP A 52 13.96 -16.72 -0.41
N ASP A 53 13.82 -17.91 0.17
CA ASP A 53 14.41 -18.32 1.46
C ASP A 53 14.04 -17.42 2.67
N LEU A 54 12.96 -16.62 2.55
CA LEU A 54 12.42 -15.81 3.64
C LEU A 54 10.94 -16.14 3.86
N SER A 55 10.62 -16.61 5.07
CA SER A 55 9.25 -16.82 5.48
C SER A 55 8.54 -15.50 5.84
N LYS A 56 7.21 -15.48 5.72
CA LYS A 56 6.39 -14.29 5.94
C LYS A 56 6.38 -13.77 7.39
N ASP A 57 6.79 -14.59 8.33
CA ASP A 57 6.90 -14.28 9.75
C ASP A 57 8.23 -13.61 10.11
N ARG A 58 9.17 -13.51 9.17
CA ARG A 58 10.49 -12.89 9.39
C ARG A 58 10.58 -11.45 8.92
N ILE A 59 9.90 -11.12 7.83
CA ILE A 59 9.89 -9.76 7.26
C ILE A 59 8.49 -9.38 6.77
N GLN A 60 8.21 -8.08 6.80
CA GLN A 60 7.09 -7.44 6.14
C GLN A 60 7.62 -6.34 5.23
N ILE A 61 7.21 -6.32 3.96
CA ILE A 61 7.54 -5.23 3.03
C ILE A 61 6.28 -4.38 2.90
N ASP A 62 6.23 -3.24 3.56
CA ASP A 62 5.04 -2.39 3.64
C ASP A 62 5.04 -1.23 2.64
N MET A 63 6.13 -1.05 1.89
CA MET A 63 6.19 -0.12 0.76
C MET A 63 7.26 -0.56 -0.25
N ILE A 64 6.93 -0.45 -1.54
CA ILE A 64 7.90 -0.52 -2.64
C ILE A 64 7.71 0.66 -3.58
N ARG A 65 8.82 1.19 -4.10
CA ARG A 65 8.83 2.26 -5.08
C ARG A 65 9.89 2.01 -6.15
N PHE A 66 9.47 2.11 -7.39
CA PHE A 66 10.31 2.02 -8.58
C PHE A 66 10.41 3.41 -9.23
N GLU A 67 11.62 3.86 -9.52
CA GLU A 67 11.88 5.13 -10.19
C GLU A 67 12.96 4.94 -11.25
N GLY A 68 12.87 5.73 -12.31
CA GLY A 68 13.86 5.73 -13.38
C GLY A 68 13.30 5.36 -14.75
N PRO A 69 14.12 5.49 -15.81
CA PRO A 69 13.67 5.36 -17.20
C PRO A 69 13.13 3.96 -17.56
N ASP A 70 13.67 2.90 -16.96
CA ASP A 70 13.19 1.55 -17.23
C ASP A 70 11.87 1.23 -16.52
N PHE A 71 11.50 2.02 -15.49
CA PHE A 71 10.30 1.85 -14.71
C PHE A 71 9.19 2.85 -15.02
N ILE A 72 9.29 3.63 -16.10
CA ILE A 72 8.32 4.67 -16.47
C ILE A 72 6.89 4.11 -16.70
N LYS A 73 6.76 2.81 -16.99
CA LYS A 73 5.49 2.12 -17.17
C LYS A 73 5.00 1.40 -15.91
N VAL A 74 5.79 1.40 -14.84
CA VAL A 74 5.43 0.76 -13.58
C VAL A 74 4.59 1.72 -12.75
N ASP A 75 3.34 1.36 -12.47
CA ASP A 75 2.52 2.10 -11.51
C ASP A 75 2.82 1.59 -10.10
N ASN A 76 3.42 2.44 -9.28
CA ASN A 76 3.80 2.11 -7.92
C ASN A 76 2.59 1.78 -7.03
N ARG A 77 1.39 2.27 -7.34
CA ARG A 77 0.16 1.94 -6.61
C ARG A 77 -0.22 0.48 -6.84
N LEU A 78 -0.10 0.00 -8.08
CA LEU A 78 -0.31 -1.42 -8.39
C LEU A 78 0.73 -2.30 -7.72
N MET A 79 1.99 -1.86 -7.65
CA MET A 79 3.03 -2.63 -6.96
C MET A 79 2.70 -2.79 -5.47
N ASN A 80 2.20 -1.74 -4.82
CA ASN A 80 1.81 -1.81 -3.41
C ASN A 80 0.48 -2.56 -3.21
N LEU A 81 -0.46 -2.53 -4.15
CA LEU A 81 -1.61 -3.45 -4.18
C LEU A 81 -1.13 -4.91 -4.23
N HIS A 82 -0.15 -5.21 -5.09
CA HIS A 82 0.41 -6.56 -5.19
C HIS A 82 1.13 -7.00 -3.92
N LEU A 83 1.80 -6.09 -3.18
CA LEU A 83 2.36 -6.42 -1.86
C LEU A 83 1.27 -6.93 -0.91
N VAL A 84 0.10 -6.28 -0.89
CA VAL A 84 -1.02 -6.71 -0.05
C VAL A 84 -1.64 -8.01 -0.56
N LYS A 85 -1.85 -8.15 -1.88
CA LYS A 85 -2.36 -9.39 -2.50
C LYS A 85 -1.48 -10.61 -2.21
N LEU A 86 -0.17 -10.42 -2.22
CA LEU A 86 0.84 -11.47 -2.02
C LEU A 86 1.22 -11.66 -0.53
N GLU A 87 0.51 -11.02 0.38
CA GLU A 87 0.77 -11.09 1.83
C GLU A 87 2.21 -10.68 2.23
N PHE A 88 2.80 -9.71 1.51
CA PHE A 88 4.03 -9.05 1.94
C PHE A 88 3.76 -7.95 2.96
N SER A 89 2.55 -7.38 2.92
CA SER A 89 2.06 -6.35 3.82
C SER A 89 0.59 -6.56 4.13
N ASP A 90 0.16 -6.12 5.32
CA ASP A 90 -1.24 -6.13 5.72
C ASP A 90 -2.04 -4.98 5.11
N ALA A 91 -1.36 -3.90 4.72
CA ALA A 91 -1.97 -2.70 4.15
C ALA A 91 -0.99 -1.92 3.28
N ALA A 92 -1.51 -1.12 2.36
CA ALA A 92 -0.78 -0.08 1.66
C ALA A 92 -1.53 1.26 1.76
N VAL A 93 -0.80 2.37 1.82
CA VAL A 93 -1.35 3.72 2.01
C VAL A 93 -0.92 4.62 0.87
N PHE A 94 -1.89 5.40 0.35
CA PHE A 94 -1.68 6.37 -0.72
C PHE A 94 -2.10 7.75 -0.22
N GLY A 95 -1.21 8.72 -0.35
CA GLY A 95 -1.49 10.11 0.03
C GLY A 95 -2.47 10.80 -0.91
N PRO A 96 -2.94 12.00 -0.54
CA PRO A 96 -3.80 12.81 -1.42
C PRO A 96 -3.18 13.16 -2.77
N ASP A 97 -1.86 13.08 -2.88
CA ASP A 97 -1.11 13.24 -4.13
C ASP A 97 -1.03 11.96 -4.97
N GLY A 98 -1.71 10.90 -4.55
CA GLY A 98 -1.71 9.57 -5.18
C GLY A 98 -0.41 8.78 -5.01
N LYS A 99 0.56 9.29 -4.24
CA LYS A 99 1.83 8.60 -4.01
C LYS A 99 1.74 7.62 -2.85
N ASN A 100 2.49 6.54 -2.98
CA ASN A 100 2.65 5.57 -1.91
C ASN A 100 3.30 6.23 -0.70
N GLN A 101 2.75 5.96 0.47
CA GLN A 101 3.26 6.43 1.75
C GLN A 101 3.57 5.25 2.65
N GLN A 102 4.54 5.43 3.51
CA GLN A 102 4.88 4.44 4.52
C GLN A 102 3.81 4.46 5.62
N PRO A 103 3.07 3.33 5.84
CA PRO A 103 1.98 3.32 6.82
C PRO A 103 2.41 3.76 8.22
N SER A 104 3.59 3.34 8.67
CA SER A 104 4.10 3.69 9.99
C SER A 104 4.36 5.20 10.18
N GLU A 105 4.74 5.92 9.12
CA GLU A 105 4.93 7.38 9.19
C GLU A 105 3.58 8.13 9.22
N VAL A 106 2.64 7.68 8.38
CA VAL A 106 1.33 8.34 8.26
C VAL A 106 0.49 8.16 9.52
N LEU A 107 0.57 6.97 10.15
CA LEU A 107 -0.32 6.59 11.24
C LEU A 107 0.29 6.78 12.63
N TYR A 108 1.60 6.98 12.73
CA TYR A 108 2.28 7.04 14.03
C TYR A 108 1.78 8.18 14.91
N LYS A 109 1.26 7.83 16.08
CA LYS A 109 0.70 8.75 17.08
C LYS A 109 -0.37 9.71 16.53
N LYS A 110 -1.11 9.29 15.49
CA LYS A 110 -2.24 10.05 14.95
C LYS A 110 -3.56 9.57 15.53
N HIS A 111 -4.51 10.49 15.63
CA HIS A 111 -5.91 10.15 15.79
C HIS A 111 -6.46 9.78 14.43
N ILE A 112 -6.96 8.55 14.29
CA ILE A 112 -7.29 7.99 12.97
C ILE A 112 -8.79 7.80 12.88
N MET A 113 -9.40 8.47 11.89
CA MET A 113 -10.79 8.20 11.48
C MET A 113 -10.76 7.33 10.23
N VAL A 114 -11.38 6.15 10.29
CA VAL A 114 -11.46 5.24 9.13
C VAL A 114 -12.87 5.26 8.58
N VAL A 115 -12.97 5.50 7.27
CA VAL A 115 -14.23 5.37 6.52
C VAL A 115 -14.07 4.24 5.50
N ARG A 116 -14.69 3.11 5.80
CA ARG A 116 -14.67 1.92 4.94
C ARG A 116 -15.80 1.96 3.96
N GLY A 117 -15.52 1.69 2.69
CA GLY A 117 -16.54 1.64 1.65
C GLY A 117 -16.04 1.00 0.36
N ARG A 118 -16.99 0.71 -0.54
CA ARG A 118 -16.65 0.27 -1.90
C ARG A 118 -16.29 1.43 -2.81
N PHE A 119 -16.88 2.61 -2.57
CA PHE A 119 -16.74 3.83 -3.36
C PHE A 119 -16.92 3.58 -4.88
N ARG A 120 -17.87 2.72 -5.24
CA ARG A 120 -18.17 2.32 -6.63
C ARG A 120 -19.68 2.35 -6.90
N PRO A 121 -20.19 3.43 -7.47
CA PRO A 121 -19.52 4.71 -7.68
C PRO A 121 -19.37 5.50 -6.38
N LEU A 122 -18.49 6.50 -6.40
CA LEU A 122 -18.47 7.53 -5.37
C LEU A 122 -19.73 8.41 -5.54
N ILE A 123 -20.50 8.59 -4.47
CA ILE A 123 -21.74 9.39 -4.47
C ILE A 123 -21.70 10.42 -3.35
N ASN A 124 -22.60 11.42 -3.43
CA ASN A 124 -22.66 12.51 -2.45
C ASN A 124 -22.83 12.03 -0.99
N VAL A 125 -23.48 10.88 -0.79
CA VAL A 125 -23.62 10.28 0.56
C VAL A 125 -22.25 9.93 1.15
N HIS A 126 -21.30 9.44 0.37
CA HIS A 126 -19.95 9.16 0.87
C HIS A 126 -19.22 10.45 1.28
N ILE A 127 -19.41 11.53 0.51
CA ILE A 127 -18.81 12.84 0.82
C ILE A 127 -19.44 13.41 2.10
N ASP A 128 -20.75 13.26 2.27
CA ASP A 128 -21.47 13.69 3.48
C ASP A 128 -21.04 12.88 4.70
N MET A 129 -20.88 11.57 4.55
CA MET A 129 -20.34 10.70 5.62
C MET A 129 -18.94 11.14 6.06
N LEU A 130 -18.03 11.44 5.10
CA LEU A 130 -16.68 11.91 5.41
C LEU A 130 -16.73 13.24 6.19
N LYS A 131 -17.55 14.20 5.73
CA LYS A 131 -17.68 15.52 6.38
C LYS A 131 -18.31 15.44 7.75
N THR A 132 -19.41 14.71 7.87
CA THR A 132 -20.14 14.58 9.12
C THR A 132 -19.35 13.75 10.13
N GLY A 133 -18.72 12.65 9.67
CA GLY A 133 -17.84 11.84 10.51
C GLY A 133 -16.65 12.63 11.04
N MET A 134 -16.00 13.41 10.18
CA MET A 134 -14.88 14.27 10.59
C MET A 134 -15.31 15.30 11.64
N LYS A 135 -16.49 15.94 11.43
CA LYS A 135 -17.01 16.90 12.41
C LYS A 135 -17.23 16.24 13.77
N GLN A 136 -17.91 15.09 13.81
CA GLN A 136 -18.16 14.34 15.04
C GLN A 136 -16.86 13.88 15.69
N PHE A 137 -15.91 13.38 14.89
CA PHE A 137 -14.63 12.91 15.39
C PHE A 137 -13.80 14.01 16.07
N LEU A 138 -13.87 15.24 15.54
CA LEU A 138 -13.19 16.40 16.13
C LEU A 138 -13.88 16.94 17.39
N GLU A 139 -15.14 16.56 17.63
CA GLU A 139 -15.89 16.92 18.86
C GLU A 139 -15.57 15.97 20.03
N GLU A 140 -14.87 14.84 19.77
CA GLU A 140 -14.46 13.90 20.82
C GLU A 140 -13.40 14.51 21.73
N PRO A 141 -13.55 14.41 23.07
CA PRO A 141 -12.71 15.14 24.03
C PRO A 141 -11.24 14.74 24.01
N ASP A 142 -10.92 13.51 23.55
CA ASP A 142 -9.56 12.96 23.52
C ASP A 142 -8.87 13.14 22.17
N VAL A 143 -9.51 13.84 21.21
CA VAL A 143 -8.97 14.03 19.86
C VAL A 143 -8.27 15.37 19.73
N ASP A 144 -6.97 15.33 19.47
CA ASP A 144 -6.21 16.51 19.08
C ASP A 144 -6.45 16.81 17.59
N SER A 145 -7.20 17.86 17.31
CA SER A 145 -7.58 18.28 15.96
C SER A 145 -6.39 18.58 15.02
N THR A 146 -5.22 18.87 15.61
CA THR A 146 -3.98 19.13 14.83
C THR A 146 -3.27 17.85 14.42
N ASN A 147 -3.72 16.70 14.95
CA ASN A 147 -3.03 15.41 14.79
C ASN A 147 -3.95 14.29 14.28
N VAL A 148 -4.88 14.64 13.40
CA VAL A 148 -5.88 13.74 12.83
C VAL A 148 -5.50 13.30 11.42
N VAL A 149 -5.74 12.02 11.12
CA VAL A 149 -5.69 11.45 9.76
C VAL A 149 -7.02 10.80 9.44
N VAL A 150 -7.58 11.12 8.28
CA VAL A 150 -8.75 10.45 7.72
C VAL A 150 -8.30 9.44 6.67
N LEU A 151 -8.66 8.19 6.89
CA LEU A 151 -8.39 7.09 5.96
C LEU A 151 -9.67 6.65 5.27
N THR A 152 -9.66 6.64 3.95
CA THR A 152 -10.68 5.94 3.17
C THR A 152 -10.17 4.54 2.85
N GLU A 153 -10.83 3.53 3.42
CA GLU A 153 -10.38 2.14 3.31
C GLU A 153 -11.12 1.40 2.19
N LEU A 154 -10.33 0.82 1.28
CA LEU A 154 -10.75 -0.11 0.23
C LEU A 154 -10.27 -1.52 0.60
N THR A 155 -11.16 -2.40 1.03
CA THR A 155 -10.75 -3.79 1.32
C THR A 155 -10.50 -4.57 0.03
N LEU A 156 -9.56 -5.53 0.05
CA LEU A 156 -9.34 -6.45 -1.08
C LEU A 156 -10.64 -7.11 -1.55
N GLN A 157 -11.53 -7.47 -0.61
CA GLN A 157 -12.83 -8.05 -0.93
C GLN A 157 -13.75 -7.07 -1.66
N ALA A 158 -13.70 -5.78 -1.33
CA ALA A 158 -14.48 -4.74 -2.00
C ALA A 158 -13.95 -4.41 -3.41
N LEU A 159 -12.68 -4.75 -3.69
CA LEU A 159 -12.03 -4.59 -4.98
C LEU A 159 -12.30 -5.76 -5.93
N LYS A 160 -12.64 -6.96 -5.42
CA LYS A 160 -12.99 -8.11 -6.25
C LYS A 160 -14.32 -7.88 -6.97
N GLU A 161 -14.42 -8.36 -8.21
CA GLU A 161 -15.64 -8.21 -9.00
C GLU A 161 -16.84 -8.96 -8.40
N ARG A 162 -18.01 -8.32 -8.47
CA ARG A 162 -19.26 -8.82 -7.88
C ARG A 162 -19.86 -10.01 -8.62
N ASN A 163 -19.42 -10.27 -9.86
CA ASN A 163 -20.07 -11.21 -10.79
C ASN A 163 -19.36 -12.56 -10.93
N SER A 164 -18.22 -12.74 -10.29
CA SER A 164 -17.57 -14.04 -10.29
C SER A 164 -18.06 -14.83 -9.08
N ASN A 165 -18.79 -15.91 -9.34
CA ASN A 165 -19.06 -16.96 -8.36
C ASN A 165 -17.78 -17.73 -7.98
N GLU A 166 -16.63 -17.24 -8.39
CA GLU A 166 -15.32 -17.81 -8.13
C GLU A 166 -14.71 -17.13 -6.90
N LEU A 167 -14.35 -17.94 -5.94
CA LEU A 167 -13.62 -17.55 -4.74
C LEU A 167 -12.28 -16.85 -5.06
N ASP A 168 -11.77 -17.03 -6.29
CA ASP A 168 -10.50 -16.55 -6.81
C ASP A 168 -10.63 -15.38 -7.82
N ALA A 169 -11.74 -14.63 -7.79
CA ALA A 169 -11.87 -13.46 -8.66
C ALA A 169 -10.69 -12.50 -8.47
N ASP A 170 -9.99 -12.22 -9.56
CA ASP A 170 -8.89 -11.26 -9.55
C ASP A 170 -9.42 -9.82 -9.39
N ILE A 171 -8.57 -8.92 -8.91
CA ILE A 171 -8.92 -7.51 -8.76
C ILE A 171 -8.75 -6.84 -10.12
N ASP A 172 -9.76 -6.08 -10.55
CA ASP A 172 -9.64 -5.17 -11.68
C ASP A 172 -8.72 -4.00 -11.30
N GLU A 173 -7.48 -4.05 -11.80
CA GLU A 173 -6.44 -3.06 -11.51
C GLU A 173 -6.83 -1.66 -11.98
N LYS A 174 -7.55 -1.57 -13.10
CA LYS A 174 -8.03 -0.29 -13.61
C LYS A 174 -9.08 0.32 -12.69
N ASP A 175 -10.08 -0.47 -12.29
CA ASP A 175 -11.11 -0.03 -11.34
C ASP A 175 -10.49 0.38 -9.99
N PHE A 176 -9.47 -0.33 -9.54
CA PHE A 176 -8.71 0.04 -8.34
C PHE A 176 -8.05 1.43 -8.50
N LEU A 177 -7.30 1.63 -9.59
CA LEU A 177 -6.64 2.92 -9.85
C LEU A 177 -7.64 4.06 -9.96
N ASP A 178 -8.74 3.87 -10.70
CA ASP A 178 -9.80 4.87 -10.86
C ASP A 178 -10.40 5.28 -9.49
N ARG A 179 -10.63 4.32 -8.57
CA ARG A 179 -11.11 4.63 -7.22
C ARG A 179 -10.08 5.38 -6.39
N VAL A 180 -8.81 4.97 -6.43
CA VAL A 180 -7.73 5.68 -5.73
C VAL A 180 -7.61 7.10 -6.24
N ASP A 181 -7.63 7.30 -7.57
CA ASP A 181 -7.54 8.63 -8.19
C ASP A 181 -8.70 9.55 -7.76
N ILE A 182 -9.93 9.02 -7.77
CA ILE A 182 -11.11 9.78 -7.35
C ILE A 182 -11.00 10.17 -5.87
N LEU A 183 -10.65 9.24 -4.98
CA LEU A 183 -10.54 9.52 -3.55
C LEU A 183 -9.39 10.49 -3.24
N CYS A 184 -8.23 10.31 -3.85
CA CYS A 184 -7.10 11.22 -3.71
C CYS A 184 -7.43 12.63 -4.24
N SER A 185 -8.19 12.74 -5.34
CA SER A 185 -8.64 14.04 -5.88
C SER A 185 -9.54 14.82 -4.92
N LEU A 186 -10.20 14.14 -3.98
CA LEU A 186 -10.95 14.75 -2.89
C LEU A 186 -10.09 15.10 -1.66
N GLY A 187 -8.77 14.95 -1.77
CA GLY A 187 -7.84 15.20 -0.68
C GLY A 187 -7.80 14.10 0.37
N GLN A 188 -8.31 12.90 0.06
CA GLN A 188 -8.34 11.79 1.02
C GLN A 188 -7.05 10.97 0.96
N THR A 189 -6.64 10.44 2.12
CA THR A 189 -5.64 9.37 2.21
C THR A 189 -6.37 8.04 2.03
N VAL A 190 -5.90 7.22 1.10
CA VAL A 190 -6.49 5.91 0.77
C VAL A 190 -5.66 4.80 1.37
N MET A 191 -6.32 3.82 1.99
CA MET A 191 -5.72 2.60 2.50
C MET A 191 -6.37 1.36 1.85
N ILE A 192 -5.58 0.35 1.56
CA ILE A 192 -6.02 -0.98 1.15
C ILE A 192 -5.45 -2.02 2.09
#